data_9aee5fb90866fe190ac6d86f316424be
#
_entry.id   9aee5fb90866fe190ac6d86f316424be
#
_cell.length_a   1.000
_cell.length_b   1.000
_cell.length_c   1.000
_cell.angle_alpha   90.00
_cell.angle_beta   90.00
_cell.angle_gamma   90.00
#
_symmetry.space_group_name_H-M   'P 1'
#
loop_
_entity.id
_entity.type
_entity.pdbx_description
1 polymer ?
#
loop_
_entity_poly.entity_id
_entity_poly.type
_entity_poly.pdbx_seq_one_letter_code
_entity_poly.pdbx_strand_id
1 'polypeptide(L)'
;MMRLFVALNLPEDVRDALHEATAPLRDAGFPVRWVEATSFHVTLKFLGWVAPERLAAIRDAMASAAANSRPFEVQVGGIGAFPSLRRPRVLWLGVEASPPLRGLKQDLEWAFAPLGFERELRAFQPHITLGRTVRDAGAGEFRALETILGHIGAHARVQVREIDLMQSHLSPTGARYERIASVPLG
;
A
#
# COMPACT_ATOMS: atom_id res chain seq x y z
N MET A 1 -13.80 11.38 14.26
CA MET A 1 -12.42 11.23 13.73
C MET A 1 -12.38 10.07 12.75
N MET A 2 -11.80 10.27 11.56
CA MET A 2 -11.67 9.30 10.49
C MET A 2 -10.18 8.94 10.36
N ARG A 3 -9.83 7.66 10.25
CA ARG A 3 -8.44 7.25 10.02
C ARG A 3 -8.18 7.18 8.52
N LEU A 4 -7.43 8.18 8.01
CA LEU A 4 -7.28 8.42 6.58
C LEU A 4 -5.86 8.15 6.07
N PHE A 5 -5.78 7.83 4.78
CA PHE A 5 -4.53 7.73 4.03
C PHE A 5 -4.80 7.95 2.53
N VAL A 6 -3.77 8.38 1.80
CA VAL A 6 -3.80 8.48 0.34
C VAL A 6 -3.16 7.25 -0.26
N ALA A 7 -3.77 6.66 -1.26
CA ALA A 7 -3.31 5.42 -1.88
C ALA A 7 -3.52 5.37 -3.40
N LEU A 8 -2.82 4.45 -4.03
CA LEU A 8 -3.14 3.92 -5.35
C LEU A 8 -3.91 2.61 -5.16
N ASN A 9 -5.13 2.54 -5.66
CA ASN A 9 -5.87 1.30 -5.75
C ASN A 9 -5.54 0.58 -7.07
N LEU A 10 -5.58 -0.73 -7.05
CA LEU A 10 -5.33 -1.57 -8.19
C LEU A 10 -6.65 -1.97 -8.86
N PRO A 11 -6.69 -2.15 -10.19
CA PRO A 11 -7.82 -2.78 -10.86
C PRO A 11 -8.14 -4.16 -10.28
N GLU A 12 -9.39 -4.56 -10.32
CA GLU A 12 -9.87 -5.82 -9.72
C GLU A 12 -9.16 -7.04 -10.32
N ASP A 13 -9.05 -7.10 -11.63
CA ASP A 13 -8.36 -8.18 -12.36
C ASP A 13 -6.88 -8.30 -11.94
N VAL A 14 -6.20 -7.18 -11.73
CA VAL A 14 -4.81 -7.16 -11.25
C VAL A 14 -4.72 -7.65 -9.80
N ARG A 15 -5.63 -7.19 -8.92
CA ARG A 15 -5.68 -7.66 -7.53
C ARG A 15 -5.89 -9.17 -7.44
N ASP A 16 -6.82 -9.70 -8.22
CA ASP A 16 -7.14 -11.12 -8.26
C ASP A 16 -5.96 -11.94 -8.79
N ALA A 17 -5.33 -11.50 -9.87
CA ALA A 17 -4.16 -12.17 -10.43
C ALA A 17 -2.97 -12.19 -9.44
N LEU A 18 -2.69 -11.08 -8.75
CA LEU A 18 -1.64 -11.03 -7.75
C LEU A 18 -1.98 -11.90 -6.51
N HIS A 19 -3.24 -11.91 -6.10
CA HIS A 19 -3.70 -12.75 -5.00
C HIS A 19 -3.56 -14.24 -5.35
N GLU A 20 -3.94 -14.65 -6.55
CA GLU A 20 -3.76 -16.02 -7.02
C GLU A 20 -2.28 -16.40 -7.11
N ALA A 21 -1.45 -15.56 -7.72
CA ALA A 21 0.00 -15.80 -7.86
C ALA A 21 0.71 -15.95 -6.50
N THR A 22 0.20 -15.33 -5.45
CA THR A 22 0.75 -15.42 -4.07
C THR A 22 0.10 -16.50 -3.21
N ALA A 23 -0.81 -17.32 -3.76
CA ALA A 23 -1.46 -18.41 -3.03
C ALA A 23 -0.48 -19.37 -2.31
N PRO A 24 0.68 -19.75 -2.89
CA PRO A 24 1.62 -20.63 -2.22
C PRO A 24 2.09 -20.11 -0.85
N LEU A 25 2.13 -18.79 -0.64
CA LEU A 25 2.45 -18.23 0.69
C LEU A 25 1.36 -18.51 1.71
N ARG A 26 0.10 -18.40 1.31
CA ARG A 26 -1.04 -18.68 2.20
C ARG A 26 -1.16 -20.16 2.51
N ASP A 27 -0.92 -20.99 1.51
CA ASP A 27 -1.00 -22.46 1.61
C ASP A 27 0.13 -23.04 2.46
N ALA A 28 1.24 -22.32 2.62
CA ALA A 28 2.39 -22.75 3.43
C ALA A 28 2.12 -22.77 4.95
N GLY A 29 1.00 -22.19 5.40
CA GLY A 29 0.61 -22.21 6.80
C GLY A 29 1.44 -21.33 7.74
N PHE A 30 2.09 -20.29 7.22
CA PHE A 30 2.80 -19.32 8.05
C PHE A 30 1.85 -18.61 9.03
N PRO A 31 2.33 -18.23 10.24
CA PRO A 31 1.54 -17.50 11.23
C PRO A 31 1.34 -16.05 10.81
N VAL A 32 0.61 -15.85 9.73
CA VAL A 32 0.35 -14.55 9.08
C VAL A 32 -1.15 -14.34 8.94
N ARG A 33 -1.60 -13.15 9.32
CA ARG A 33 -2.93 -12.68 8.96
C ARG A 33 -2.85 -12.06 7.57
N TRP A 34 -3.39 -12.77 6.60
CA TRP A 34 -3.38 -12.37 5.21
C TRP A 34 -4.39 -11.26 4.91
N VAL A 35 -4.03 -10.39 3.98
CA VAL A 35 -4.88 -9.32 3.48
C VAL A 35 -5.70 -9.84 2.29
N GLU A 36 -6.98 -9.56 2.28
CA GLU A 36 -7.87 -9.90 1.16
C GLU A 36 -7.50 -9.12 -0.10
N ALA A 37 -7.70 -9.72 -1.28
CA ALA A 37 -7.40 -9.08 -2.56
C ALA A 37 -8.07 -7.71 -2.72
N THR A 38 -9.31 -7.57 -2.26
CA THR A 38 -10.08 -6.32 -2.30
C THR A 38 -9.43 -5.16 -1.53
N SER A 39 -8.49 -5.47 -0.63
CA SER A 39 -7.76 -4.51 0.19
C SER A 39 -6.34 -4.21 -0.33
N PHE A 40 -5.94 -4.79 -1.47
CA PHE A 40 -4.63 -4.53 -2.07
C PHE A 40 -4.54 -3.10 -2.59
N HIS A 41 -3.59 -2.34 -2.09
CA HIS A 41 -3.31 -0.96 -2.48
C HIS A 41 -1.85 -0.60 -2.21
N VAL A 42 -1.40 0.51 -2.79
CA VAL A 42 -0.11 1.13 -2.47
C VAL A 42 -0.37 2.38 -1.66
N THR A 43 0.06 2.43 -0.40
CA THR A 43 -0.06 3.63 0.42
C THR A 43 0.95 4.69 -0.03
N LEU A 44 0.47 5.89 -0.34
CA LEU A 44 1.31 7.04 -0.68
C LEU A 44 1.58 7.92 0.54
N LYS A 45 0.56 8.19 1.36
CA LYS A 45 0.71 9.02 2.56
C LYS A 45 -0.31 8.68 3.64
N PHE A 46 0.16 8.41 4.83
CA PHE A 46 -0.69 8.27 6.01
C PHE A 46 -1.04 9.65 6.57
N LEU A 47 -2.33 9.87 6.86
CA LEU A 47 -2.84 11.10 7.45
C LEU A 47 -3.24 10.90 8.93
N GLY A 48 -3.41 9.66 9.36
CA GLY A 48 -3.82 9.33 10.73
C GLY A 48 -5.28 9.69 11.01
N TRP A 49 -5.57 10.06 12.24
CA TRP A 49 -6.93 10.43 12.69
C TRP A 49 -7.23 11.89 12.34
N VAL A 50 -8.24 12.10 11.52
CA VAL A 50 -8.61 13.39 10.93
C VAL A 50 -10.06 13.72 11.26
N ALA A 51 -10.32 14.96 11.59
CA ALA A 51 -11.67 15.47 11.78
C ALA A 51 -12.39 15.63 10.42
N PRO A 52 -13.69 15.28 10.31
CA PRO A 52 -14.43 15.34 9.05
C PRO A 52 -14.41 16.72 8.36
N GLU A 53 -14.33 17.78 9.13
CA GLU A 53 -14.29 19.17 8.65
C GLU A 53 -13.04 19.48 7.80
N ARG A 54 -12.02 18.65 7.92
CA ARG A 54 -10.77 18.80 7.15
C ARG A 54 -10.82 18.14 5.77
N LEU A 55 -11.86 17.38 5.44
CA LEU A 55 -11.94 16.62 4.19
C LEU A 55 -11.82 17.50 2.94
N ALA A 56 -12.43 18.68 2.94
CA ALA A 56 -12.33 19.60 1.80
C ALA A 56 -10.87 20.01 1.55
N ALA A 57 -10.18 20.50 2.57
CA ALA A 57 -8.77 20.89 2.47
C ALA A 57 -7.84 19.74 2.06
N ILE A 58 -8.12 18.52 2.52
CA ILE A 58 -7.38 17.31 2.12
C ILE A 58 -7.58 17.02 0.64
N ARG A 59 -8.82 17.09 0.14
CA ARG A 59 -9.11 16.88 -1.29
C ARG A 59 -8.45 17.93 -2.17
N ASP A 60 -8.44 19.19 -1.74
CA ASP A 60 -7.76 20.28 -2.45
C ASP A 60 -6.24 20.04 -2.50
N ALA A 61 -5.63 19.60 -1.41
CA ALA A 61 -4.21 19.24 -1.37
C ALA A 61 -3.89 18.05 -2.30
N MET A 62 -4.76 17.02 -2.33
CA MET A 62 -4.63 15.92 -3.28
C MET A 62 -4.73 16.39 -4.73
N ALA A 63 -5.69 17.26 -5.03
CA ALA A 63 -5.88 17.81 -6.39
C ALA A 63 -4.65 18.63 -6.83
N SER A 64 -4.10 19.44 -5.92
CA SER A 64 -2.88 20.20 -6.19
C SER A 64 -1.68 19.29 -6.50
N ALA A 65 -1.49 18.22 -5.74
CA ALA A 65 -0.41 17.27 -6.00
C ALA A 65 -0.64 16.50 -7.32
N ALA A 66 -1.86 16.03 -7.56
CA ALA A 66 -2.22 15.26 -8.74
C ALA A 66 -2.08 16.05 -10.05
N ALA A 67 -2.36 17.34 -10.02
CA ALA A 67 -2.26 18.23 -11.19
C ALA A 67 -0.85 18.30 -11.79
N ASN A 68 0.18 18.01 -11.01
CA ASN A 68 1.58 18.02 -11.47
C ASN A 68 2.01 16.67 -12.09
N SER A 69 1.17 15.66 -12.03
CA SER A 69 1.48 14.32 -12.51
C SER A 69 0.59 13.93 -13.68
N ARG A 70 1.19 13.40 -14.73
CA ARG A 70 0.42 12.74 -15.81
C ARG A 70 0.19 11.27 -15.46
N PRO A 71 -0.83 10.60 -16.04
CA PRO A 71 -0.96 9.15 -15.93
C PRO A 71 0.34 8.42 -16.28
N PHE A 72 0.70 7.40 -15.51
CA PHE A 72 1.94 6.64 -15.68
C PHE A 72 1.74 5.17 -15.33
N GLU A 73 2.66 4.33 -15.75
CA GLU A 73 2.67 2.90 -15.43
C GLU A 73 3.61 2.63 -14.25
N VAL A 74 3.21 1.74 -13.35
CA VAL A 74 4.08 1.15 -12.34
C VAL A 74 4.20 -0.35 -12.54
N GLN A 75 5.34 -0.90 -12.19
CA GLN A 75 5.58 -2.33 -12.17
C GLN A 75 5.49 -2.85 -10.74
N VAL A 76 4.76 -3.95 -10.59
CA VAL A 76 4.61 -4.68 -9.33
C VAL A 76 5.37 -5.99 -9.46
N GLY A 77 6.19 -6.33 -8.47
CA GLY A 77 6.91 -7.60 -8.45
C GLY A 77 7.94 -7.68 -7.36
N GLY A 78 8.34 -8.91 -7.07
CA GLY A 78 9.22 -9.21 -5.96
C GLY A 78 8.52 -9.16 -4.61
N ILE A 79 8.70 -10.22 -3.83
CA ILE A 79 8.13 -10.33 -2.48
C ILE A 79 9.23 -10.09 -1.46
N GLY A 80 8.94 -9.26 -0.50
CA GLY A 80 9.83 -8.95 0.61
C GLY A 80 9.11 -8.90 1.95
N ALA A 81 9.86 -8.53 2.95
CA ALA A 81 9.33 -8.39 4.30
C ALA A 81 9.99 -7.23 5.05
N PHE A 82 9.24 -6.60 5.94
CA PHE A 82 9.77 -5.67 6.93
C PHE A 82 9.73 -6.34 8.31
N PRO A 83 10.77 -6.24 9.14
CA PRO A 83 12.09 -5.66 8.86
C PRO A 83 12.98 -6.57 7.99
N SER A 84 12.74 -7.87 7.95
CA SER A 84 13.51 -8.84 7.13
C SER A 84 12.73 -10.13 6.90
N LEU A 85 13.16 -10.96 5.95
CA LEU A 85 12.59 -12.28 5.69
C LEU A 85 12.81 -13.27 6.84
N ARG A 86 13.86 -13.10 7.65
CA ARG A 86 14.13 -13.96 8.80
C ARG A 86 13.20 -13.71 9.99
N ARG A 87 12.74 -12.48 10.14
CA ARG A 87 11.81 -12.05 11.20
C ARG A 87 10.75 -11.11 10.61
N PRO A 88 9.90 -11.61 9.73
CA PRO A 88 8.94 -10.76 9.06
C PRO A 88 7.85 -10.30 10.05
N ARG A 89 7.49 -9.04 9.97
CA ARG A 89 6.29 -8.48 10.60
C ARG A 89 5.25 -8.11 9.56
N VAL A 90 5.70 -7.74 8.36
CA VAL A 90 4.86 -7.43 7.21
C VAL A 90 5.46 -8.12 6.00
N LEU A 91 4.66 -8.93 5.32
CA LEU A 91 4.97 -9.49 4.01
C LEU A 91 4.32 -8.61 2.94
N TRP A 92 5.06 -8.30 1.86
CA TRP A 92 4.61 -7.38 0.84
C TRP A 92 5.09 -7.75 -0.56
N LEU A 93 4.33 -7.29 -1.57
CA LEU A 93 4.77 -7.19 -2.96
C LEU A 93 5.42 -5.84 -3.19
N GLY A 94 6.58 -5.81 -3.83
CA GLY A 94 7.26 -4.60 -4.20
C GLY A 94 6.58 -3.88 -5.36
N VAL A 95 6.69 -2.56 -5.36
CA VAL A 95 6.30 -1.70 -6.49
C VAL A 95 7.53 -0.88 -6.87
N GLU A 96 7.80 -0.78 -8.16
CA GLU A 96 8.93 0.02 -8.63
C GLU A 96 8.73 1.50 -8.25
N ALA A 97 9.71 2.04 -7.51
CA ALA A 97 9.74 3.46 -7.17
C ALA A 97 10.21 4.28 -8.39
N SER A 98 9.44 4.24 -9.48
CA SER A 98 9.72 4.97 -10.71
C SER A 98 9.78 6.49 -10.48
N PRO A 99 10.47 7.26 -11.35
CA PRO A 99 10.52 8.72 -11.21
C PRO A 99 9.15 9.38 -11.12
N PRO A 100 8.12 9.03 -11.93
CA PRO A 100 6.79 9.60 -11.78
C PRO A 100 6.14 9.30 -10.42
N LEU A 101 6.28 8.06 -9.92
CA LEU A 101 5.72 7.68 -8.64
C LEU A 101 6.40 8.42 -7.48
N ARG A 102 7.74 8.57 -7.53
CA ARG A 102 8.48 9.37 -6.54
C ARG A 102 8.11 10.85 -6.59
N GLY A 103 7.91 11.40 -7.79
CA GLY A 103 7.45 12.77 -7.98
C GLY A 103 6.08 13.00 -7.34
N LEU A 104 5.11 12.15 -7.64
CA LEU A 104 3.77 12.21 -7.04
C LEU A 104 3.81 12.11 -5.51
N LYS A 105 4.61 11.18 -4.97
CA LYS A 105 4.82 11.05 -3.52
C LYS A 105 5.37 12.34 -2.93
N GLN A 106 6.36 12.94 -3.57
CA GLN A 106 6.96 14.20 -3.11
C GLN A 106 5.96 15.36 -3.16
N ASP A 107 5.18 15.48 -4.23
CA ASP A 107 4.16 16.52 -4.37
C ASP A 107 3.07 16.38 -3.29
N LEU A 108 2.67 15.15 -2.95
CA LEU A 108 1.77 14.91 -1.82
C LEU A 108 2.39 15.37 -0.50
N GLU A 109 3.67 15.07 -0.23
CA GLU A 109 4.33 15.52 0.99
C GLU A 109 4.35 17.05 1.11
N TRP A 110 4.60 17.75 0.01
CA TRP A 110 4.58 19.22 -0.01
C TRP A 110 3.16 19.80 0.12
N ALA A 111 2.18 19.21 -0.55
CA ALA A 111 0.79 19.69 -0.50
C ALA A 111 0.15 19.53 0.87
N PHE A 112 0.53 18.48 1.61
CA PHE A 112 -0.01 18.19 2.94
C PHE A 112 0.72 18.90 4.09
N ALA A 113 1.96 19.33 3.89
CA ALA A 113 2.75 20.01 4.94
C ALA A 113 2.07 21.29 5.49
N PRO A 114 1.51 22.21 4.65
CA PRO A 114 0.79 23.38 5.15
C PRO A 114 -0.46 23.04 5.96
N LEU A 115 -1.02 21.87 5.78
CA LEU A 115 -2.15 21.37 6.55
C LEU A 115 -1.73 20.76 7.91
N GLY A 116 -0.44 20.80 8.26
CA GLY A 116 0.09 20.28 9.51
C GLY A 116 0.35 18.77 9.52
N PHE A 117 0.35 18.10 8.36
CA PHE A 117 0.80 16.72 8.26
C PHE A 117 2.32 16.67 8.10
N GLU A 118 2.98 15.96 8.99
CA GLU A 118 4.43 15.80 8.95
C GLU A 118 4.88 15.13 7.64
N ARG A 119 6.02 15.61 7.13
CA ARG A 119 6.65 15.01 5.95
C ARG A 119 7.37 13.71 6.35
N GLU A 120 7.14 12.65 5.58
CA GLU A 120 7.88 11.40 5.73
C GLU A 120 9.31 11.59 5.21
N LEU A 121 10.29 11.44 6.11
CA LEU A 121 11.72 11.62 5.80
C LEU A 121 12.41 10.29 5.43
N ARG A 122 11.77 9.16 5.67
CA ARG A 122 12.30 7.85 5.31
C ARG A 122 12.26 7.65 3.80
N ALA A 123 13.16 6.84 3.28
CA ALA A 123 13.15 6.44 1.90
C ALA A 123 11.81 5.80 1.53
N PHE A 124 11.21 6.27 0.44
CA PHE A 124 9.95 5.74 -0.07
C PHE A 124 10.17 4.34 -0.64
N GLN A 125 9.52 3.35 -0.04
CA GLN A 125 9.51 1.96 -0.48
C GLN A 125 8.07 1.55 -0.79
N PRO A 126 7.57 1.85 -1.99
CA PRO A 126 6.20 1.52 -2.36
C PRO A 126 6.01 0.01 -2.39
N HIS A 127 4.91 -0.45 -1.79
CA HIS A 127 4.59 -1.86 -1.67
C HIS A 127 3.10 -2.09 -1.48
N ILE A 128 2.68 -3.32 -1.76
CA ILE A 128 1.35 -3.83 -1.47
C ILE A 128 1.48 -4.82 -0.32
N THR A 129 0.84 -4.55 0.80
CA THR A 129 0.85 -5.48 1.94
C THR A 129 0.07 -6.73 1.61
N LEU A 130 0.72 -7.89 1.74
CA LEU A 130 0.12 -9.21 1.59
C LEU A 130 -0.40 -9.77 2.91
N GLY A 131 0.30 -9.48 4.00
CA GLY A 131 -0.09 -9.97 5.32
C GLY A 131 0.77 -9.43 6.44
N ARG A 132 0.31 -9.66 7.66
CA ARG A 132 1.00 -9.25 8.89
C ARG A 132 1.16 -10.45 9.80
N THR A 133 2.37 -10.66 10.28
CA THR A 133 2.69 -11.74 11.22
C THR A 133 1.88 -11.57 12.52
N VAL A 134 1.36 -12.69 13.05
CA VAL A 134 0.72 -12.69 14.37
C VAL A 134 1.76 -12.42 15.47
N ARG A 135 1.32 -11.85 16.60
CA ARG A 135 2.22 -11.27 17.64
C ARG A 135 3.26 -12.24 18.17
N ASP A 136 2.91 -13.51 18.34
CA ASP A 136 3.74 -14.49 19.05
C ASP A 136 4.51 -15.42 18.10
N ALA A 137 4.57 -15.08 16.81
CA ALA A 137 5.30 -15.88 15.83
C ALA A 137 6.82 -15.82 16.06
N GLY A 138 7.43 -16.98 16.22
CA GLY A 138 8.87 -17.15 16.36
C GLY A 138 9.60 -17.11 15.00
N ALA A 139 10.87 -16.71 15.03
CA ALA A 139 11.70 -16.66 13.81
C ALA A 139 11.81 -18.03 13.11
N GLY A 140 11.73 -19.14 13.86
CA GLY A 140 11.80 -20.51 13.32
C GLY A 140 10.62 -20.89 12.43
N GLU A 141 9.48 -20.23 12.57
CA GLU A 141 8.26 -20.52 11.79
C GLU A 141 8.35 -20.05 10.34
N PHE A 142 9.33 -19.21 10.01
CA PHE A 142 9.54 -18.67 8.66
C PHE A 142 10.73 -19.28 7.91
N ARG A 143 11.28 -20.40 8.39
CA ARG A 143 12.47 -21.04 7.77
C ARG A 143 12.28 -21.41 6.30
N ALA A 144 11.07 -21.81 5.91
CA ALA A 144 10.76 -22.18 4.53
C ALA A 144 10.42 -20.97 3.64
N LEU A 145 10.32 -19.78 4.20
CA LEU A 145 9.83 -18.59 3.48
C LEU A 145 10.67 -18.30 2.23
N GLU A 146 11.99 -18.18 2.37
CA GLU A 146 12.89 -17.86 1.23
C GLU A 146 12.80 -18.91 0.11
N THR A 147 12.68 -20.18 0.46
CA THR A 147 12.53 -21.27 -0.53
C THR A 147 11.21 -21.13 -1.29
N ILE A 148 10.11 -20.86 -0.59
CA ILE A 148 8.79 -20.68 -1.21
C ILE A 148 8.79 -19.44 -2.10
N LEU A 149 9.38 -18.34 -1.66
CA LEU A 149 9.48 -17.11 -2.46
C LEU A 149 10.21 -17.33 -3.78
N GLY A 150 11.21 -18.20 -3.83
CA GLY A 150 11.94 -18.53 -5.05
C GLY A 150 11.10 -19.20 -6.14
N HIS A 151 9.89 -19.68 -5.80
CA HIS A 151 8.96 -20.32 -6.74
C HIS A 151 7.74 -19.46 -7.08
N ILE A 152 7.64 -18.23 -6.57
CA ILE A 152 6.50 -17.34 -6.81
C ILE A 152 6.86 -16.29 -7.86
N GLY A 153 6.14 -16.31 -8.98
CA GLY A 153 6.24 -15.31 -10.04
C GLY A 153 5.03 -14.35 -10.03
N ALA A 154 4.94 -13.50 -9.01
CA ALA A 154 3.87 -12.50 -8.92
C ALA A 154 4.34 -11.16 -9.52
N HIS A 155 3.85 -10.83 -10.72
CA HIS A 155 4.19 -9.61 -11.43
C HIS A 155 2.96 -9.00 -12.08
N ALA A 156 2.88 -7.66 -12.10
CA ALA A 156 1.85 -6.92 -12.81
C ALA A 156 2.37 -5.56 -13.29
N ARG A 157 1.71 -5.01 -14.31
CA ARG A 157 1.84 -3.61 -14.72
C ARG A 157 0.52 -2.92 -14.45
N VAL A 158 0.57 -1.76 -13.83
CA VAL A 158 -0.61 -1.02 -13.42
C VAL A 158 -0.55 0.40 -13.96
N GLN A 159 -1.59 0.79 -14.70
CA GLN A 159 -1.78 2.18 -15.11
C GLN A 159 -2.33 2.99 -13.95
N VAL A 160 -1.57 3.97 -13.52
CA VAL A 160 -1.98 4.93 -12.48
C VAL A 160 -2.60 6.14 -13.18
N ARG A 161 -3.88 6.37 -12.93
CA ARG A 161 -4.66 7.47 -13.52
C ARG A 161 -5.25 8.42 -12.47
N GLU A 162 -5.31 7.96 -11.23
CA GLU A 162 -5.92 8.67 -10.11
C GLU A 162 -5.26 8.29 -8.79
N ILE A 163 -5.46 9.12 -7.79
CA ILE A 163 -5.13 8.83 -6.40
C ILE A 163 -6.40 8.84 -5.56
N ASP A 164 -6.46 7.98 -4.57
CA ASP A 164 -7.64 7.80 -3.75
C ASP A 164 -7.41 8.23 -2.30
N LEU A 165 -8.38 8.91 -1.72
CA LEU A 165 -8.47 9.12 -0.29
C LEU A 165 -9.23 7.93 0.32
N MET A 166 -8.57 7.23 1.22
CA MET A 166 -9.07 6.00 1.84
C MET A 166 -9.30 6.20 3.32
N GLN A 167 -10.37 5.61 3.82
CA GLN A 167 -10.63 5.46 5.26
C GLN A 167 -10.35 4.03 5.70
N SER A 168 -9.64 3.89 6.81
CA SER A 168 -9.40 2.60 7.46
C SER A 168 -10.36 2.42 8.63
N HIS A 169 -11.16 1.37 8.59
CA HIS A 169 -12.00 0.90 9.69
C HIS A 169 -11.31 -0.28 10.37
N LEU A 170 -10.80 -0.04 11.57
CA LEU A 170 -10.09 -1.04 12.34
C LEU A 170 -11.07 -1.96 13.08
N SER A 171 -10.82 -3.25 13.03
CA SER A 171 -11.55 -4.26 13.80
C SER A 171 -10.58 -5.31 14.39
N PRO A 172 -11.02 -6.12 15.36
CA PRO A 172 -10.21 -7.22 15.89
C PRO A 172 -9.80 -8.25 14.83
N THR A 173 -10.60 -8.38 13.77
CA THR A 173 -10.36 -9.32 12.67
C THR A 173 -9.50 -8.74 11.54
N GLY A 174 -9.22 -7.44 11.55
CA GLY A 174 -8.43 -6.76 10.53
C GLY A 174 -8.93 -5.36 10.21
N ALA A 175 -8.34 -4.73 9.22
CA ALA A 175 -8.76 -3.44 8.70
C ALA A 175 -9.63 -3.62 7.45
N ARG A 176 -10.74 -2.92 7.38
CA ARG A 176 -11.54 -2.72 6.17
C ARG A 176 -11.27 -1.33 5.63
N TYR A 177 -11.16 -1.20 4.33
CA TYR A 177 -10.89 0.07 3.67
C TYR A 177 -12.08 0.53 2.86
N GLU A 178 -12.32 1.83 2.89
CA GLU A 178 -13.40 2.50 2.16
C GLU A 178 -12.81 3.69 1.39
N ARG A 179 -13.15 3.81 0.12
CA ARG A 179 -12.75 4.94 -0.71
C ARG A 179 -13.69 6.12 -0.47
N ILE A 180 -13.13 7.22 0.02
CA ILE A 180 -13.86 8.46 0.33
C ILE A 180 -13.91 9.40 -0.85
N ALA A 181 -12.84 9.47 -1.63
CA ALA A 181 -12.75 10.33 -2.81
C ALA A 181 -11.66 9.81 -3.76
N SER A 182 -11.79 10.13 -5.03
CA SER A 182 -10.76 9.95 -6.06
C SER A 182 -10.41 11.29 -6.69
N VAL A 183 -9.14 11.45 -7.04
CA VAL A 183 -8.62 12.63 -7.73
C VAL A 183 -7.82 12.16 -8.95
N PRO A 184 -8.23 12.54 -10.17
CA PRO A 184 -7.50 12.19 -11.37
C PRO A 184 -6.15 12.88 -11.44
N LEU A 185 -5.17 12.24 -12.05
CA LEU A 185 -3.90 12.87 -12.45
C LEU A 185 -4.12 13.82 -13.61
N GLY A 186 -3.38 14.92 -13.65
CA GLY A 186 -3.51 16.01 -14.61
C GLY A 186 -2.93 15.77 -16.00
#